data_c156f7c49dd34ccf9b10f40d762d46b1
#
_entry.id   c156f7c49dd34ccf9b10f40d762d46b1
#
_cell.length_a   1.000
_cell.length_b   1.000
_cell.length_c   1.000
_cell.angle_alpha   90.00
_cell.angle_beta   90.00
_cell.angle_gamma   90.00
#
_symmetry.space_group_name_H-M   'P 1'
#
loop_
_entity.id
_entity.type
_entity.pdbx_description
1 polymer ?
#
loop_
_entity_poly.entity_id
_entity_poly.type
_entity_poly.pdbx_seq_one_letter_code
_entity_poly.pdbx_strand_id
1 'polypeptide(L)'
;MNFVGIIAEYDPFHSGHALQLRMLRQRGASTIAVCMSTGVVQRGGVPILPEAVRVRAALAAGADLVVALPAPYANASAEQFAAAGVHLLAALGCDTLAFGAETPEPAPLQAAAAALCSAAFPAALRSQLESGLPFAAARAAAAETLCPGAADLLQTPNNILGIEYCKAILRQGAAMQLLPLPRLGAAHGTAQTGQVQGQALASASHIRQLVHTQGIKAASPFVPQAAMELYRQAAEQGQLADPEKFSTAVLTLLRTKTPEQLSTLRGAGEGLENRLYAAAREAETVNNLYDRLKTKRYPTARLRRLVLDAVLDVPAAGLPALPPYLLVLGAKRSALPLLKHAKIPAGTSLAGLVGQDPKLQIAADMHSKAVDFSLLCRYKIQPMGLAYTAHVVLL
;
A
#
# COMPACT_ATOMS: atom_id res chain seq x y z
N MET A 1 23.84 8.17 3.89
CA MET A 1 22.66 7.56 3.29
C MET A 1 23.13 6.44 2.38
N ASN A 2 23.27 5.23 2.92
CA ASN A 2 23.80 4.11 2.13
C ASN A 2 22.71 3.19 1.61
N PHE A 3 21.73 2.85 2.45
CA PHE A 3 20.69 1.91 2.11
C PHE A 3 19.30 2.53 2.33
N VAL A 4 18.69 2.99 1.24
CA VAL A 4 17.40 3.69 1.27
C VAL A 4 16.25 2.73 1.02
N GLY A 5 15.25 2.79 1.90
CA GLY A 5 13.97 2.09 1.73
C GLY A 5 12.87 3.03 1.23
N ILE A 6 11.98 2.52 0.40
CA ILE A 6 10.75 3.17 -0.06
C ILE A 6 9.59 2.21 0.18
N ILE A 7 8.46 2.69 0.69
CA ILE A 7 7.20 1.93 0.77
C ILE A 7 6.29 2.42 -0.35
N ALA A 8 5.81 1.52 -1.22
CA ALA A 8 5.07 1.90 -2.43
C ALA A 8 3.99 0.90 -2.81
N GLU A 9 2.99 1.37 -3.55
CA GLU A 9 2.02 0.52 -4.24
C GLU A 9 2.40 0.30 -5.70
N TYR A 10 2.97 1.32 -6.34
CA TYR A 10 3.26 1.35 -7.78
C TYR A 10 2.06 0.91 -8.64
N ASP A 11 0.95 1.54 -8.40
CA ASP A 11 -0.32 1.21 -9.05
C ASP A 11 -0.84 2.33 -9.98
N PRO A 12 -0.27 2.48 -11.20
CA PRO A 12 0.95 1.85 -11.70
C PRO A 12 2.23 2.60 -11.30
N PHE A 13 3.41 2.02 -11.57
CA PHE A 13 4.68 2.75 -11.56
C PHE A 13 4.66 3.83 -12.66
N HIS A 14 5.05 5.05 -12.35
CA HIS A 14 4.98 6.17 -13.29
C HIS A 14 6.18 7.11 -13.17
N SER A 15 6.24 8.13 -14.03
CA SER A 15 7.36 9.08 -14.13
C SER A 15 7.69 9.78 -12.81
N GLY A 16 6.69 10.05 -11.95
CA GLY A 16 6.94 10.60 -10.61
C GLY A 16 7.73 9.64 -9.71
N HIS A 17 7.46 8.33 -9.78
CA HIS A 17 8.24 7.33 -9.05
C HIS A 17 9.65 7.18 -9.61
N ALA A 18 9.82 7.22 -10.93
CA ALA A 18 11.14 7.20 -11.56
C ALA A 18 11.97 8.42 -11.17
N LEU A 19 11.34 9.60 -11.09
CA LEU A 19 11.98 10.82 -10.63
C LEU A 19 12.43 10.69 -9.17
N GLN A 20 11.61 10.11 -8.29
CA GLN A 20 11.98 9.84 -6.91
C GLN A 20 13.24 8.96 -6.83
N LEU A 21 13.31 7.87 -7.57
CA LEU A 21 14.50 7.01 -7.61
C LEU A 21 15.74 7.75 -8.10
N ARG A 22 15.63 8.58 -9.16
CA ARG A 22 16.72 9.42 -9.65
C ARG A 22 17.21 10.43 -8.60
N MET A 23 16.27 11.11 -7.91
CA MET A 23 16.62 12.08 -6.86
C MET A 23 17.37 11.39 -5.71
N LEU A 24 17.02 10.17 -5.34
CA LEU A 24 17.73 9.41 -4.31
C LEU A 24 19.15 9.06 -4.76
N ARG A 25 19.34 8.63 -6.00
CA ARG A 25 20.68 8.39 -6.57
C ARG A 25 21.54 9.66 -6.60
N GLN A 26 20.97 10.79 -7.03
CA GLN A 26 21.66 12.07 -7.04
C GLN A 26 22.06 12.54 -5.63
N ARG A 27 21.31 12.14 -4.59
CA ARG A 27 21.64 12.39 -3.18
C ARG A 27 22.59 11.36 -2.57
N GLY A 28 23.14 10.45 -3.37
CA GLY A 28 24.17 9.49 -2.96
C GLY A 28 23.64 8.18 -2.38
N ALA A 29 22.38 7.77 -2.67
CA ALA A 29 21.89 6.46 -2.29
C ALA A 29 22.69 5.37 -3.02
N SER A 30 23.42 4.53 -2.29
CA SER A 30 24.17 3.40 -2.84
C SER A 30 23.26 2.25 -3.22
N THR A 31 22.28 1.95 -2.36
CA THR A 31 21.29 0.91 -2.56
C THR A 31 19.88 1.44 -2.30
N ILE A 32 18.93 1.07 -3.14
CA ILE A 32 17.51 1.43 -3.01
C ILE A 32 16.67 0.17 -2.96
N ALA A 33 16.01 -0.08 -1.82
CA ALA A 33 15.02 -1.13 -1.66
C ALA A 33 13.60 -0.55 -1.72
N VAL A 34 12.70 -1.26 -2.36
CA VAL A 34 11.28 -0.93 -2.42
C VAL A 34 10.47 -2.02 -1.72
N CYS A 35 9.73 -1.66 -0.68
CA CYS A 35 8.72 -2.50 -0.06
C CYS A 35 7.39 -2.25 -0.79
N MET A 36 6.95 -3.19 -1.62
CA MET A 36 5.85 -3.00 -2.57
C MET A 36 4.63 -3.86 -2.25
N SER A 37 3.45 -3.23 -2.20
CA SER A 37 2.17 -3.96 -2.09
C SER A 37 2.02 -5.00 -3.19
N THR A 38 1.56 -6.20 -2.84
CA THR A 38 1.44 -7.35 -3.77
C THR A 38 0.09 -7.42 -4.48
N GLY A 39 -0.75 -8.40 -4.17
CA GLY A 39 -2.04 -8.66 -4.82
C GLY A 39 -3.11 -7.59 -4.57
N VAL A 40 -3.00 -6.83 -3.48
CA VAL A 40 -3.95 -5.79 -3.09
C VAL A 40 -3.24 -4.52 -2.66
N VAL A 41 -3.97 -3.41 -2.67
CA VAL A 41 -3.45 -2.08 -2.33
C VAL A 41 -4.22 -1.44 -1.17
N GLN A 42 -3.60 -0.52 -0.44
CA GLN A 42 -4.14 0.14 0.75
C GLN A 42 -5.48 0.86 0.50
N ARG A 43 -5.71 1.30 -0.72
CA ARG A 43 -6.95 1.99 -1.11
C ARG A 43 -8.16 1.07 -1.23
N GLY A 44 -7.98 -0.24 -1.04
CA GLY A 44 -9.04 -1.24 -1.08
C GLY A 44 -9.40 -1.67 -2.51
N GLY A 45 -8.45 -2.23 -3.22
CA GLY A 45 -8.62 -2.77 -4.56
C GLY A 45 -7.45 -3.64 -4.98
N VAL A 46 -7.47 -4.10 -6.22
CA VAL A 46 -6.36 -4.82 -6.85
C VAL A 46 -5.55 -3.85 -7.73
N PRO A 47 -4.22 -4.02 -7.81
CA PRO A 47 -3.39 -3.19 -8.70
C PRO A 47 -3.79 -3.38 -10.17
N ILE A 48 -3.72 -2.30 -10.97
CA ILE A 48 -4.08 -2.37 -12.40
C ILE A 48 -3.15 -3.30 -13.20
N LEU A 49 -1.91 -3.46 -12.77
CA LEU A 49 -0.88 -4.29 -13.42
C LEU A 49 -0.45 -5.44 -12.53
N PRO A 50 -0.02 -6.57 -13.11
CA PRO A 50 0.57 -7.68 -12.38
C PRO A 50 1.78 -7.26 -11.53
N GLU A 51 2.02 -8.00 -10.47
CA GLU A 51 3.14 -7.79 -9.57
C GLU A 51 4.49 -7.80 -10.30
N ALA A 52 4.76 -8.82 -11.10
CA ALA A 52 6.02 -8.95 -11.84
C ALA A 52 6.28 -7.77 -12.80
N VAL A 53 5.23 -7.21 -13.39
CA VAL A 53 5.33 -6.03 -14.27
C VAL A 53 5.74 -4.80 -13.48
N ARG A 54 5.12 -4.57 -12.30
CA ARG A 54 5.46 -3.46 -11.40
C ARG A 54 6.88 -3.58 -10.85
N VAL A 55 7.31 -4.80 -10.51
CA VAL A 55 8.67 -5.11 -10.06
C VAL A 55 9.69 -4.78 -11.16
N ARG A 56 9.48 -5.29 -12.38
CA ARG A 56 10.37 -5.01 -13.52
C ARG A 56 10.46 -3.51 -13.82
N ALA A 57 9.36 -2.79 -13.78
CA ALA A 57 9.34 -1.35 -13.98
C ALA A 57 10.17 -0.60 -12.92
N ALA A 58 10.05 -0.98 -11.65
CA ALA A 58 10.82 -0.39 -10.56
C ALA A 58 12.33 -0.67 -10.68
N LEU A 59 12.71 -1.91 -10.99
CA LEU A 59 14.12 -2.31 -11.18
C LEU A 59 14.72 -1.60 -12.40
N ALA A 60 14.02 -1.55 -13.53
CA ALA A 60 14.46 -0.84 -14.74
C ALA A 60 14.64 0.67 -14.50
N ALA A 61 13.87 1.25 -13.58
CA ALA A 61 13.97 2.67 -13.21
C ALA A 61 15.03 2.96 -12.15
N GLY A 62 15.75 1.96 -11.63
CA GLY A 62 16.89 2.17 -10.72
C GLY A 62 16.72 1.65 -9.30
N ALA A 63 15.64 0.96 -8.94
CA ALA A 63 15.60 0.16 -7.71
C ALA A 63 16.60 -1.00 -7.79
N ASP A 64 17.15 -1.42 -6.65
CA ASP A 64 18.08 -2.53 -6.58
C ASP A 64 17.42 -3.80 -6.03
N LEU A 65 16.43 -3.61 -5.16
CA LEU A 65 15.70 -4.70 -4.50
C LEU A 65 14.22 -4.32 -4.36
N VAL A 66 13.32 -5.25 -4.64
CA VAL A 66 11.89 -5.12 -4.40
C VAL A 66 11.45 -6.26 -3.50
N VAL A 67 10.91 -5.93 -2.33
CA VAL A 67 10.38 -6.88 -1.36
C VAL A 67 8.87 -6.75 -1.25
N ALA A 68 8.19 -7.84 -0.92
CA ALA A 68 6.75 -7.86 -0.77
C ALA A 68 6.30 -7.11 0.50
N LEU A 69 5.30 -6.24 0.38
CA LEU A 69 4.40 -5.87 1.45
C LEU A 69 3.13 -6.72 1.27
N PRO A 70 3.00 -7.84 1.99
CA PRO A 70 1.93 -8.79 1.75
C PRO A 70 0.59 -8.34 2.33
N ALA A 71 -0.52 -8.93 1.85
CA ALA A 71 -1.77 -8.90 2.59
C ALA A 71 -1.61 -9.68 3.92
N PRO A 72 -2.31 -9.29 4.99
CA PRO A 72 -3.31 -8.25 5.03
C PRO A 72 -2.75 -6.86 5.38
N TYR A 73 -1.42 -6.70 5.40
CA TYR A 73 -0.76 -5.43 5.76
C TYR A 73 -0.87 -4.41 4.63
N ALA A 74 -0.80 -4.87 3.38
CA ALA A 74 -0.91 -4.01 2.20
C ALA A 74 -2.25 -3.26 2.09
N ASN A 75 -3.35 -3.85 2.58
CA ASN A 75 -4.68 -3.25 2.59
C ASN A 75 -5.14 -2.80 3.99
N ALA A 76 -4.21 -2.58 4.89
CA ALA A 76 -4.50 -2.15 6.25
C ALA A 76 -4.71 -0.63 6.39
N SER A 77 -4.99 -0.15 7.61
CA SER A 77 -4.98 1.28 7.92
C SER A 77 -3.62 1.91 7.62
N ALA A 78 -3.56 3.24 7.47
CA ALA A 78 -2.28 3.93 7.25
C ALA A 78 -1.25 3.60 8.34
N GLU A 79 -1.68 3.49 9.59
CA GLU A 79 -0.83 3.12 10.73
C GLU A 79 -0.25 1.71 10.59
N GLN A 80 -1.09 0.71 10.32
CA GLN A 80 -0.64 -0.69 10.17
C GLN A 80 0.18 -0.91 8.89
N PHE A 81 -0.21 -0.25 7.79
CA PHE A 81 0.54 -0.25 6.53
C PHE A 81 1.95 0.32 6.75
N ALA A 82 2.05 1.47 7.41
CA ALA A 82 3.32 2.10 7.75
C ALA A 82 4.16 1.23 8.69
N ALA A 83 3.54 0.68 9.73
CA ALA A 83 4.23 -0.19 10.68
C ALA A 83 4.82 -1.43 10.00
N ALA A 84 4.07 -2.07 9.10
CA ALA A 84 4.52 -3.23 8.36
C ALA A 84 5.66 -2.89 7.37
N GLY A 85 5.52 -1.81 6.61
CA GLY A 85 6.56 -1.39 5.66
C GLY A 85 7.86 -0.96 6.35
N VAL A 86 7.78 -0.19 7.45
CA VAL A 86 8.94 0.19 8.26
C VAL A 86 9.61 -1.05 8.86
N HIS A 87 8.83 -2.00 9.40
CA HIS A 87 9.35 -3.25 9.93
C HIS A 87 10.16 -4.03 8.90
N LEU A 88 9.62 -4.22 7.70
CA LEU A 88 10.31 -4.96 6.64
C LEU A 88 11.60 -4.27 6.19
N LEU A 89 11.56 -2.94 6.00
CA LEU A 89 12.75 -2.19 5.59
C LEU A 89 13.80 -2.12 6.69
N ALA A 90 13.41 -1.98 7.95
CA ALA A 90 14.32 -2.01 9.09
C ALA A 90 14.93 -3.42 9.29
N ALA A 91 14.13 -4.48 9.09
CA ALA A 91 14.61 -5.86 9.12
C ALA A 91 15.59 -6.17 7.98
N LEU A 92 15.41 -5.53 6.82
CA LEU A 92 16.34 -5.62 5.67
C LEU A 92 17.64 -4.85 5.92
N GLY A 93 17.67 -3.92 6.88
CA GLY A 93 18.84 -3.11 7.21
C GLY A 93 18.89 -1.73 6.53
N CYS A 94 17.77 -1.23 6.03
CA CYS A 94 17.71 0.14 5.49
C CYS A 94 18.02 1.17 6.59
N ASP A 95 18.90 2.13 6.29
CA ASP A 95 19.28 3.22 7.19
C ASP A 95 18.43 4.49 7.02
N THR A 96 17.71 4.58 5.90
CA THR A 96 16.92 5.76 5.53
C THR A 96 15.58 5.33 4.93
N LEU A 97 14.49 5.97 5.34
CA LEU A 97 13.17 5.82 4.74
C LEU A 97 12.83 7.05 3.91
N ALA A 98 12.72 6.89 2.60
CA ALA A 98 12.37 7.96 1.68
C ALA A 98 10.90 7.84 1.23
N PHE A 99 10.18 8.96 1.20
CA PHE A 99 8.80 9.04 0.74
C PHE A 99 8.49 10.44 0.18
N GLY A 100 7.47 10.54 -0.66
CA GLY A 100 6.97 11.84 -1.11
C GLY A 100 6.07 12.47 -0.05
N ALA A 101 6.24 13.76 0.22
CA ALA A 101 5.44 14.52 1.17
C ALA A 101 5.03 15.88 0.59
N GLU A 102 3.91 16.41 1.06
CA GLU A 102 3.52 17.79 0.80
C GLU A 102 4.39 18.77 1.60
N THR A 103 4.83 18.33 2.80
CA THR A 103 5.79 19.04 3.65
C THR A 103 7.10 18.25 3.62
N PRO A 104 8.11 18.67 2.83
CA PRO A 104 9.34 17.89 2.61
C PRO A 104 10.38 18.05 3.72
N GLU A 105 10.04 18.70 4.82
CA GLU A 105 10.87 18.85 6.03
C GLU A 105 10.55 17.72 7.02
N PRO A 106 11.56 16.99 7.55
CA PRO A 106 11.31 15.89 8.49
C PRO A 106 10.85 16.37 9.86
N ALA A 107 11.31 17.52 10.35
CA ALA A 107 11.07 17.97 11.71
C ALA A 107 9.58 18.17 12.06
N PRO A 108 8.74 18.84 11.25
CA PRO A 108 7.32 18.96 11.53
C PRO A 108 6.60 17.60 11.57
N LEU A 109 6.94 16.68 10.68
CA LEU A 109 6.35 15.33 10.64
C LEU A 109 6.74 14.51 11.87
N GLN A 110 7.99 14.62 12.32
CA GLN A 110 8.50 13.97 13.53
C GLN A 110 7.82 14.53 14.80
N ALA A 111 7.68 15.86 14.89
CA ALA A 111 7.01 16.51 16.01
C ALA A 111 5.53 16.07 16.12
N ALA A 112 4.80 16.08 15.01
CA ALA A 112 3.43 15.59 14.97
C ALA A 112 3.34 14.10 15.36
N ALA A 113 4.26 13.25 14.89
CA ALA A 113 4.32 11.84 15.26
C ALA A 113 4.59 11.65 16.76
N ALA A 114 5.51 12.40 17.33
CA ALA A 114 5.82 12.37 18.76
C ALA A 114 4.60 12.77 19.60
N ALA A 115 3.88 13.83 19.22
CA ALA A 115 2.64 14.24 19.84
C ALA A 115 1.58 13.12 19.81
N LEU A 116 1.38 12.48 18.66
CA LEU A 116 0.44 11.36 18.48
C LEU A 116 0.86 10.09 19.25
N CYS A 117 2.12 9.94 19.59
CA CYS A 117 2.65 8.84 20.40
C CYS A 117 2.73 9.17 21.89
N SER A 118 2.49 10.43 22.29
CA SER A 118 2.62 10.87 23.69
C SER A 118 1.56 10.26 24.60
N ALA A 119 1.86 10.13 25.88
CA ALA A 119 0.91 9.68 26.91
C ALA A 119 -0.31 10.62 27.06
N ALA A 120 -0.17 11.90 26.67
CA ALA A 120 -1.26 12.88 26.72
C ALA A 120 -2.27 12.74 25.56
N PHE A 121 -1.87 12.14 24.44
CA PHE A 121 -2.71 12.08 23.24
C PHE A 121 -4.05 11.33 23.45
N PRO A 122 -4.11 10.16 24.12
CA PRO A 122 -5.39 9.47 24.35
C PRO A 122 -6.43 10.30 25.10
N ALA A 123 -6.00 11.08 26.09
CA ALA A 123 -6.90 11.97 26.83
C ALA A 123 -7.38 13.15 25.97
N ALA A 124 -6.48 13.78 25.23
CA ALA A 124 -6.82 14.85 24.29
C ALA A 124 -7.79 14.36 23.21
N LEU A 125 -7.56 13.17 22.63
CA LEU A 125 -8.44 12.57 21.62
C LEU A 125 -9.83 12.27 22.20
N ARG A 126 -9.91 11.72 23.39
CA ARG A 126 -11.20 11.43 24.06
C ARG A 126 -12.02 12.70 24.26
N SER A 127 -11.43 13.76 24.77
CA SER A 127 -12.10 15.07 24.95
C SER A 127 -12.67 15.58 23.62
N GLN A 128 -11.93 15.46 22.50
CA GLN A 128 -12.41 15.89 21.20
C GLN A 128 -13.53 14.97 20.65
N LEU A 129 -13.51 13.67 20.95
CA LEU A 129 -14.60 12.76 20.57
C LEU A 129 -15.87 13.01 21.38
N GLU A 130 -15.75 13.33 22.67
CA GLU A 130 -16.86 13.69 23.54
C GLU A 130 -17.54 15.00 23.12
N SER A 131 -16.82 15.92 22.43
CA SER A 131 -17.39 17.12 21.82
C SER A 131 -18.20 16.81 20.53
N GLY A 132 -18.31 15.56 20.12
CA GLY A 132 -19.10 15.12 18.96
C GLY A 132 -18.37 15.18 17.60
N LEU A 133 -17.05 15.44 17.59
CA LEU A 133 -16.29 15.46 16.35
C LEU A 133 -16.13 14.05 15.75
N PRO A 134 -16.20 13.89 14.43
CA PRO A 134 -15.81 12.66 13.77
C PRO A 134 -14.34 12.33 14.05
N PHE A 135 -13.98 11.03 14.09
CA PHE A 135 -12.66 10.57 14.51
C PHE A 135 -11.48 11.29 13.83
N ALA A 136 -11.53 11.52 12.52
CA ALA A 136 -10.45 12.20 11.80
C ALA A 136 -10.27 13.67 12.26
N ALA A 137 -11.38 14.38 12.45
CA ALA A 137 -11.36 15.75 12.95
C ALA A 137 -10.94 15.82 14.43
N ALA A 138 -11.45 14.90 15.27
CA ALA A 138 -11.06 14.78 16.68
C ALA A 138 -9.56 14.48 16.82
N ARG A 139 -9.04 13.58 15.98
CA ARG A 139 -7.60 13.25 15.94
C ARG A 139 -6.75 14.47 15.56
N ALA A 140 -7.16 15.25 14.54
CA ALA A 140 -6.45 16.45 14.12
C ALA A 140 -6.49 17.54 15.21
N ALA A 141 -7.65 17.80 15.81
CA ALA A 141 -7.79 18.76 16.91
C ALA A 141 -6.98 18.38 18.15
N ALA A 142 -6.99 17.09 18.54
CA ALA A 142 -6.17 16.60 19.64
C ALA A 142 -4.67 16.72 19.36
N ALA A 143 -4.25 16.44 18.11
CA ALA A 143 -2.85 16.62 17.70
C ALA A 143 -2.44 18.09 17.74
N GLU A 144 -3.29 19.01 17.28
CA GLU A 144 -3.07 20.46 17.29
C GLU A 144 -2.87 21.00 18.71
N THR A 145 -3.64 20.50 19.67
CA THR A 145 -3.50 20.89 21.09
C THR A 145 -2.11 20.54 21.65
N LEU A 146 -1.50 19.45 21.17
CA LEU A 146 -0.22 18.93 21.66
C LEU A 146 0.97 19.39 20.80
N CYS A 147 0.75 19.71 19.55
CA CYS A 147 1.74 20.13 18.59
C CYS A 147 1.10 21.10 17.57
N PRO A 148 1.29 22.43 17.76
CA PRO A 148 0.76 23.42 16.84
C PRO A 148 1.20 23.18 15.39
N GLY A 149 0.26 23.27 14.45
CA GLY A 149 0.46 22.95 13.03
C GLY A 149 0.25 21.47 12.66
N ALA A 150 0.05 20.58 13.62
CA ALA A 150 -0.19 19.16 13.34
C ALA A 150 -1.52 18.90 12.62
N ALA A 151 -2.55 19.74 12.85
CA ALA A 151 -3.82 19.61 12.19
C ALA A 151 -3.70 19.77 10.68
N ASP A 152 -2.92 20.74 10.22
CA ASP A 152 -2.70 20.99 8.78
C ASP A 152 -1.93 19.85 8.12
N LEU A 153 -0.92 19.30 8.80
CA LEU A 153 -0.19 18.12 8.31
C LEU A 153 -1.10 16.89 8.16
N LEU A 154 -2.11 16.76 9.03
CA LEU A 154 -3.08 15.65 9.00
C LEU A 154 -4.20 15.83 7.97
N GLN A 155 -4.20 16.89 7.16
CA GLN A 155 -5.16 17.10 6.07
C GLN A 155 -4.70 16.49 4.74
N THR A 156 -3.40 16.28 4.56
CA THR A 156 -2.85 15.81 3.29
C THR A 156 -2.41 14.36 3.34
N PRO A 157 -2.74 13.55 2.30
CA PRO A 157 -2.59 12.10 2.37
C PRO A 157 -1.14 11.62 2.54
N ASN A 158 -0.15 12.31 1.95
CA ASN A 158 1.24 11.86 2.05
C ASN A 158 1.89 12.31 3.34
N ASN A 159 1.54 13.49 3.88
CA ASN A 159 1.95 13.87 5.22
C ASN A 159 1.36 12.93 6.28
N ILE A 160 0.08 12.50 6.13
CA ILE A 160 -0.50 11.47 7.01
C ILE A 160 0.36 10.20 6.99
N LEU A 161 0.71 9.68 5.82
CA LEU A 161 1.59 8.52 5.71
C LEU A 161 2.98 8.80 6.28
N GLY A 162 3.55 9.97 6.02
CA GLY A 162 4.83 10.41 6.58
C GLY A 162 4.82 10.39 8.12
N ILE A 163 3.76 10.92 8.73
CA ILE A 163 3.56 10.89 10.19
C ILE A 163 3.44 9.45 10.69
N GLU A 164 2.69 8.58 9.99
CA GLU A 164 2.57 7.17 10.40
C GLU A 164 3.91 6.42 10.24
N TYR A 165 4.75 6.75 9.26
CA TYR A 165 6.12 6.23 9.17
C TYR A 165 6.97 6.69 10.36
N CYS A 166 6.90 7.96 10.73
CA CYS A 166 7.59 8.48 11.92
C CYS A 166 7.14 7.74 13.20
N LYS A 167 5.83 7.55 13.38
CA LYS A 167 5.27 6.79 14.51
C LYS A 167 5.77 5.35 14.52
N ALA A 168 5.81 4.70 13.36
CA ALA A 168 6.30 3.33 13.24
C ALA A 168 7.77 3.22 13.63
N ILE A 169 8.62 4.14 13.15
CA ILE A 169 10.04 4.20 13.51
C ILE A 169 10.21 4.39 15.02
N LEU A 170 9.48 5.33 15.62
CA LEU A 170 9.53 5.58 17.07
C LEU A 170 9.10 4.36 17.88
N ARG A 171 7.97 3.75 17.54
CA ARG A 171 7.40 2.61 18.31
C ARG A 171 8.23 1.34 18.17
N GLN A 172 8.88 1.14 17.03
CA GLN A 172 9.71 -0.05 16.78
C GLN A 172 11.18 0.15 17.21
N GLY A 173 11.58 1.38 17.59
CA GLY A 173 12.97 1.70 17.89
C GLY A 173 13.89 1.50 16.68
N ALA A 174 13.36 1.69 15.47
CA ALA A 174 14.11 1.47 14.25
C ALA A 174 15.15 2.58 14.03
N ALA A 175 16.40 2.19 13.75
CA ALA A 175 17.50 3.13 13.48
C ALA A 175 17.45 3.61 12.02
N MET A 176 16.37 4.31 11.65
CA MET A 176 16.15 4.82 10.30
C MET A 176 16.01 6.34 10.32
N GLN A 177 16.70 7.02 9.41
CA GLN A 177 16.50 8.44 9.14
C GLN A 177 15.33 8.65 8.19
N LEU A 178 14.63 9.78 8.34
CA LEU A 178 13.55 10.16 7.44
C LEU A 178 14.06 11.06 6.33
N LEU A 179 13.65 10.76 5.12
CA LEU A 179 13.93 11.57 3.94
C LEU A 179 12.63 11.87 3.17
N PRO A 180 11.83 12.83 3.66
CA PRO A 180 10.70 13.31 2.88
C PRO A 180 11.22 14.04 1.63
N LEU A 181 10.66 13.72 0.48
CA LEU A 181 10.96 14.35 -0.79
C LEU A 181 9.77 15.21 -1.21
N PRO A 182 10.00 16.40 -1.79
CA PRO A 182 8.90 17.22 -2.27
C PRO A 182 8.13 16.46 -3.35
N ARG A 183 6.81 16.46 -3.25
CA ARG A 183 5.97 15.97 -4.33
C ARG A 183 6.03 16.93 -5.50
N LEU A 184 6.59 16.44 -6.60
CA LEU A 184 6.65 17.17 -7.85
C LEU A 184 5.49 16.74 -8.75
N GLY A 185 4.71 17.69 -9.27
CA GLY A 185 3.59 17.42 -10.17
C GLY A 185 2.21 17.60 -9.54
N ALA A 186 1.20 16.93 -10.10
CA ALA A 186 -0.22 17.14 -9.75
C ALA A 186 -0.57 16.72 -8.31
N ALA A 187 -1.48 17.47 -7.70
CA ALA A 187 -2.06 17.13 -6.41
C ALA A 187 -2.78 15.77 -6.46
N HIS A 188 -2.87 15.12 -5.30
CA HIS A 188 -3.50 13.80 -5.20
C HIS A 188 -4.99 13.85 -5.60
N GLY A 189 -5.40 12.93 -6.49
CA GLY A 189 -6.82 12.84 -6.92
C GLY A 189 -7.27 13.89 -7.94
N THR A 190 -6.39 14.77 -8.41
CA THR A 190 -6.73 15.75 -9.44
C THR A 190 -6.39 15.24 -10.85
N ALA A 191 -7.16 15.68 -11.84
CA ALA A 191 -6.86 15.48 -13.26
C ALA A 191 -5.74 16.42 -13.76
N GLN A 192 -5.16 17.25 -12.87
CA GLN A 192 -4.09 18.17 -13.23
C GLN A 192 -2.82 17.40 -13.58
N THR A 193 -2.22 17.75 -14.68
CA THR A 193 -0.90 17.27 -15.12
C THR A 193 0.11 18.38 -14.87
N GLY A 194 1.28 17.99 -14.33
CA GLY A 194 2.41 18.92 -14.16
C GLY A 194 3.53 18.56 -15.14
N GLN A 195 4.46 19.49 -15.34
CA GLN A 195 5.71 19.20 -16.03
C GLN A 195 6.90 19.47 -15.10
N VAL A 196 7.83 18.54 -15.03
CA VAL A 196 9.09 18.71 -14.31
C VAL A 196 10.21 18.25 -15.22
N GLN A 197 11.18 19.13 -15.50
CA GLN A 197 12.30 18.86 -16.40
C GLN A 197 11.85 18.34 -17.79
N GLY A 198 10.76 18.88 -18.35
CA GLY A 198 10.23 18.47 -19.64
C GLY A 198 9.43 17.15 -19.62
N GLN A 199 9.31 16.49 -18.48
CA GLN A 199 8.55 15.25 -18.33
C GLN A 199 7.16 15.52 -17.76
N ALA A 200 6.12 15.02 -18.42
CA ALA A 200 4.75 15.10 -17.91
C ALA A 200 4.57 14.19 -16.69
N LEU A 201 3.95 14.72 -15.64
CA LEU A 201 3.65 14.01 -14.42
C LEU A 201 2.13 14.00 -14.18
N ALA A 202 1.62 12.87 -13.75
CA ALA A 202 0.22 12.71 -13.34
C ALA A 202 0.13 11.84 -12.09
N SER A 203 -0.98 11.94 -11.37
CA SER A 203 -1.24 11.05 -10.24
C SER A 203 -1.55 9.62 -10.72
N ALA A 204 -1.20 8.61 -9.93
CA ALA A 204 -1.52 7.21 -10.25
C ALA A 204 -3.03 6.99 -10.47
N SER A 205 -3.90 7.71 -9.74
CA SER A 205 -5.35 7.65 -9.93
C SER A 205 -5.79 8.17 -11.29
N HIS A 206 -5.21 9.28 -11.76
CA HIS A 206 -5.48 9.82 -13.09
C HIS A 206 -5.01 8.85 -14.18
N ILE A 207 -3.81 8.27 -14.03
CA ILE A 207 -3.29 7.29 -14.99
C ILE A 207 -4.20 6.06 -15.06
N ARG A 208 -4.67 5.53 -13.92
CA ARG A 208 -5.64 4.41 -13.92
C ARG A 208 -6.94 4.78 -14.63
N GLN A 209 -7.47 5.99 -14.39
CA GLN A 209 -8.66 6.48 -15.07
C GLN A 209 -8.45 6.52 -16.59
N LEU A 210 -7.34 7.08 -17.06
CA LEU A 210 -6.99 7.10 -18.50
C LEU A 210 -6.91 5.69 -19.09
N VAL A 211 -6.26 4.76 -18.39
CA VAL A 211 -6.14 3.37 -18.84
C VAL A 211 -7.51 2.70 -18.96
N HIS A 212 -8.40 2.91 -17.99
CA HIS A 212 -9.74 2.31 -18.03
C HIS A 212 -10.64 2.93 -19.10
N THR A 213 -10.52 4.23 -19.38
CA THR A 213 -11.41 4.91 -20.35
C THR A 213 -10.87 4.94 -21.77
N GLN A 214 -9.54 4.94 -21.97
CA GLN A 214 -8.89 5.17 -23.26
C GLN A 214 -7.85 4.09 -23.61
N GLY A 215 -7.68 3.10 -22.72
CA GLY A 215 -6.70 2.02 -22.90
C GLY A 215 -5.28 2.38 -22.49
N ILE A 216 -4.42 1.34 -22.46
CA ILE A 216 -3.07 1.44 -21.87
C ILE A 216 -2.18 2.49 -22.56
N LYS A 217 -2.38 2.76 -23.86
CA LYS A 217 -1.60 3.74 -24.62
C LYS A 217 -1.74 5.16 -24.08
N ALA A 218 -2.87 5.50 -23.46
CA ALA A 218 -3.11 6.81 -22.87
C ALA A 218 -2.19 7.12 -21.67
N ALA A 219 -1.58 6.11 -21.05
CA ALA A 219 -0.60 6.28 -19.99
C ALA A 219 0.79 6.74 -20.48
N SER A 220 1.09 6.63 -21.79
CA SER A 220 2.44 6.85 -22.35
C SER A 220 3.10 8.18 -21.95
N PRO A 221 2.41 9.33 -21.88
CA PRO A 221 3.05 10.58 -21.49
C PRO A 221 3.57 10.59 -20.05
N PHE A 222 3.00 9.75 -19.19
CA PHE A 222 3.21 9.76 -17.74
C PHE A 222 4.03 8.59 -17.21
N VAL A 223 4.49 7.70 -18.12
CA VAL A 223 5.19 6.46 -17.75
C VAL A 223 6.53 6.41 -18.48
N PRO A 224 7.63 6.03 -17.81
CA PRO A 224 8.92 5.83 -18.49
C PRO A 224 8.80 4.82 -19.64
N GLN A 225 9.51 5.05 -20.74
CA GLN A 225 9.43 4.23 -21.95
C GLN A 225 9.64 2.74 -21.67
N ALA A 226 10.63 2.37 -20.87
CA ALA A 226 10.90 0.98 -20.50
C ALA A 226 9.74 0.32 -19.72
N ALA A 227 9.06 1.08 -18.84
CA ALA A 227 7.88 0.59 -18.13
C ALA A 227 6.67 0.51 -19.07
N MET A 228 6.53 1.46 -20.01
CA MET A 228 5.41 1.46 -20.95
C MET A 228 5.45 0.24 -21.89
N GLU A 229 6.64 -0.21 -22.27
CA GLU A 229 6.80 -1.44 -23.05
C GLU A 229 6.25 -2.67 -22.29
N LEU A 230 6.61 -2.81 -21.01
CA LEU A 230 6.08 -3.87 -20.14
C LEU A 230 4.55 -3.79 -19.99
N TYR A 231 4.01 -2.58 -19.94
CA TYR A 231 2.57 -2.35 -19.80
C TYR A 231 1.78 -2.73 -21.05
N ARG A 232 2.33 -2.45 -22.24
CA ARG A 232 1.72 -2.88 -23.51
C ARG A 232 1.68 -4.40 -23.60
N GLN A 233 2.78 -5.08 -23.30
CA GLN A 233 2.85 -6.54 -23.30
C GLN A 233 1.84 -7.16 -22.32
N ALA A 234 1.73 -6.60 -21.10
CA ALA A 234 0.73 -7.05 -20.12
C ALA A 234 -0.71 -6.83 -20.62
N ALA A 235 -0.98 -5.72 -21.29
CA ALA A 235 -2.29 -5.43 -21.86
C ALA A 235 -2.65 -6.40 -23.01
N GLU A 236 -1.72 -6.67 -23.93
CA GLU A 236 -1.89 -7.62 -25.03
C GLU A 236 -2.15 -9.04 -24.51
N GLN A 237 -1.57 -9.40 -23.37
CA GLN A 237 -1.79 -10.69 -22.71
C GLN A 237 -3.08 -10.74 -21.86
N GLY A 238 -3.86 -9.65 -21.80
CA GLY A 238 -5.08 -9.56 -21.00
C GLY A 238 -4.83 -9.53 -19.49
N GLN A 239 -3.66 -9.10 -19.06
CA GLN A 239 -3.24 -9.11 -17.65
C GLN A 239 -3.59 -7.84 -16.87
N LEU A 240 -4.21 -6.85 -17.49
CA LEU A 240 -4.72 -5.68 -16.76
C LEU A 240 -5.90 -6.07 -15.87
N ALA A 241 -6.08 -5.33 -14.77
CA ALA A 241 -7.25 -5.49 -13.92
C ALA A 241 -8.52 -5.04 -14.67
N ASP A 242 -9.53 -5.87 -14.58
CA ASP A 242 -10.86 -5.65 -15.13
C ASP A 242 -11.81 -5.21 -14.01
N PRO A 243 -12.35 -3.97 -14.06
CA PRO A 243 -13.25 -3.48 -13.03
C PRO A 243 -14.55 -4.28 -12.89
N GLU A 244 -15.04 -4.87 -13.98
CA GLU A 244 -16.28 -5.68 -13.97
C GLU A 244 -16.02 -7.01 -13.28
N LYS A 245 -14.91 -7.69 -13.60
CA LYS A 245 -14.53 -8.92 -12.92
C LYS A 245 -14.22 -8.68 -11.44
N PHE A 246 -13.55 -7.59 -11.11
CA PHE A 246 -13.35 -7.19 -9.72
C PHE A 246 -14.70 -7.02 -9.00
N SER A 247 -15.64 -6.31 -9.61
CA SER A 247 -16.99 -6.10 -9.07
C SER A 247 -17.72 -7.41 -8.84
N THR A 248 -17.75 -8.27 -9.86
CA THR A 248 -18.42 -9.59 -9.79
C THR A 248 -17.77 -10.48 -8.73
N ALA A 249 -16.44 -10.57 -8.68
CA ALA A 249 -15.73 -11.38 -7.69
C ALA A 249 -16.00 -10.91 -6.25
N VAL A 250 -15.97 -9.58 -6.01
CA VAL A 250 -16.29 -9.00 -4.70
C VAL A 250 -17.72 -9.36 -4.28
N LEU A 251 -18.71 -9.11 -5.14
CA LEU A 251 -20.11 -9.37 -4.82
C LEU A 251 -20.38 -10.87 -4.61
N THR A 252 -19.79 -11.74 -5.43
CA THR A 252 -19.91 -13.18 -5.29
C THR A 252 -19.42 -13.64 -3.91
N LEU A 253 -18.20 -13.25 -3.52
CA LEU A 253 -17.62 -13.65 -2.25
C LEU A 253 -18.37 -13.08 -1.04
N LEU A 254 -18.87 -11.85 -1.13
CA LEU A 254 -19.64 -11.24 -0.05
C LEU A 254 -21.03 -11.91 0.12
N ARG A 255 -21.71 -12.28 -0.98
CA ARG A 255 -23.04 -12.88 -0.94
C ARG A 255 -23.05 -14.30 -0.40
N THR A 256 -21.91 -14.97 -0.33
CA THR A 256 -21.77 -16.30 0.30
C THR A 256 -21.57 -16.24 1.81
N LYS A 257 -21.39 -15.05 2.39
CA LYS A 257 -21.13 -14.88 3.84
C LYS A 257 -22.39 -14.60 4.62
N THR A 258 -22.39 -15.04 5.89
CA THR A 258 -23.42 -14.70 6.88
C THR A 258 -22.99 -13.50 7.72
N PRO A 259 -23.92 -12.81 8.42
CA PRO A 259 -23.55 -11.74 9.36
C PRO A 259 -22.57 -12.19 10.44
N GLU A 260 -22.71 -13.42 10.94
CA GLU A 260 -21.83 -14.00 11.96
C GLU A 260 -20.40 -14.15 11.43
N GLN A 261 -20.23 -14.63 10.19
CA GLN A 261 -18.93 -14.72 9.54
C GLN A 261 -18.30 -13.32 9.34
N LEU A 262 -19.11 -12.35 8.91
CA LEU A 262 -18.64 -10.96 8.74
C LEU A 262 -18.21 -10.33 10.06
N SER A 263 -18.87 -10.66 11.18
CA SER A 263 -18.56 -10.08 12.51
C SER A 263 -17.19 -10.49 13.05
N THR A 264 -16.62 -11.61 12.57
CA THR A 264 -15.31 -12.12 13.00
C THR A 264 -14.14 -11.48 12.24
N LEU A 265 -14.43 -10.64 11.23
CA LEU A 265 -13.42 -10.08 10.34
C LEU A 265 -12.85 -8.75 10.84
N ARG A 266 -11.63 -8.45 10.39
CA ARG A 266 -10.97 -7.17 10.67
C ARG A 266 -11.82 -6.00 10.18
N GLY A 267 -11.99 -4.99 11.02
CA GLY A 267 -12.76 -3.79 10.70
C GLY A 267 -14.26 -3.92 10.84
N ALA A 268 -14.79 -5.12 11.13
CA ALA A 268 -16.16 -5.34 11.55
C ALA A 268 -16.41 -4.72 12.94
N GLY A 269 -17.66 -4.60 13.32
CA GLY A 269 -18.11 -4.01 14.58
C GLY A 269 -18.94 -2.76 14.38
N GLU A 270 -19.57 -2.31 15.46
CA GLU A 270 -20.47 -1.13 15.46
C GLU A 270 -21.63 -1.24 14.43
N GLY A 271 -22.02 -2.48 14.06
CA GLY A 271 -23.09 -2.76 13.10
C GLY A 271 -22.66 -2.68 11.63
N LEU A 272 -21.35 -2.48 11.35
CA LEU A 272 -20.84 -2.44 9.97
C LEU A 272 -20.96 -3.78 9.26
N GLU A 273 -20.84 -4.90 9.97
CA GLU A 273 -21.07 -6.26 9.45
C GLU A 273 -22.49 -6.44 8.90
N ASN A 274 -23.50 -6.00 9.67
CA ASN A 274 -24.91 -6.07 9.25
C ASN A 274 -25.18 -5.15 8.06
N ARG A 275 -24.59 -3.93 8.08
CA ARG A 275 -24.70 -2.98 6.98
C ARG A 275 -24.05 -3.52 5.70
N LEU A 276 -22.86 -4.15 5.82
CA LEU A 276 -22.17 -4.78 4.69
C LEU A 276 -22.99 -5.93 4.12
N TYR A 277 -23.54 -6.77 4.99
CA TYR A 277 -24.40 -7.88 4.59
C TYR A 277 -25.62 -7.40 3.80
N ALA A 278 -26.37 -6.43 4.33
CA ALA A 278 -27.53 -5.87 3.66
C ALA A 278 -27.17 -5.20 2.32
N ALA A 279 -26.11 -4.38 2.30
CA ALA A 279 -25.66 -3.68 1.10
C ALA A 279 -25.21 -4.64 0.00
N ALA A 280 -24.50 -5.74 0.34
CA ALA A 280 -24.02 -6.72 -0.63
C ALA A 280 -25.14 -7.50 -1.32
N ARG A 281 -26.26 -7.74 -0.63
CA ARG A 281 -27.43 -8.43 -1.20
C ARG A 281 -28.12 -7.63 -2.31
N GLU A 282 -28.11 -6.30 -2.20
CA GLU A 282 -28.81 -5.40 -3.11
C GLU A 282 -27.89 -4.74 -4.16
N ALA A 283 -26.58 -4.71 -3.92
CA ALA A 283 -25.66 -4.03 -4.80
C ALA A 283 -25.50 -4.77 -6.14
N GLU A 284 -25.60 -4.05 -7.25
CA GLU A 284 -25.36 -4.57 -8.60
C GLU A 284 -23.90 -4.47 -9.02
N THR A 285 -23.18 -3.48 -8.46
CA THR A 285 -21.75 -3.26 -8.71
C THR A 285 -21.03 -2.94 -7.41
N VAL A 286 -19.69 -3.08 -7.41
CA VAL A 286 -18.88 -2.69 -6.24
C VAL A 286 -18.98 -1.19 -5.93
N ASN A 287 -19.15 -0.34 -6.93
CA ASN A 287 -19.37 1.09 -6.71
C ASN A 287 -20.73 1.34 -6.03
N ASN A 288 -21.79 0.67 -6.49
CA ASN A 288 -23.09 0.74 -5.84
C ASN A 288 -23.03 0.19 -4.40
N LEU A 289 -22.26 -0.87 -4.15
CA LEU A 289 -21.99 -1.37 -2.80
C LEU A 289 -21.35 -0.28 -1.92
N TYR A 290 -20.31 0.40 -2.41
CA TYR A 290 -19.67 1.48 -1.66
C TYR A 290 -20.62 2.64 -1.38
N ASP A 291 -21.48 3.02 -2.34
CA ASP A 291 -22.46 4.09 -2.15
C ASP A 291 -23.49 3.73 -1.07
N ARG A 292 -23.97 2.48 -1.03
CA ARG A 292 -24.88 1.96 0.02
C ARG A 292 -24.21 1.90 1.40
N LEU A 293 -22.89 1.64 1.45
CA LEU A 293 -22.12 1.59 2.68
C LEU A 293 -21.82 2.97 3.26
N LYS A 294 -21.79 4.03 2.44
CA LYS A 294 -21.42 5.39 2.87
C LYS A 294 -22.21 5.86 4.09
N THR A 295 -21.51 6.45 5.04
CA THR A 295 -22.07 7.15 6.20
C THR A 295 -21.25 8.39 6.47
N LYS A 296 -21.81 9.34 7.23
CA LYS A 296 -21.05 10.51 7.73
C LYS A 296 -19.95 10.09 8.73
N ARG A 297 -20.11 8.91 9.37
CA ARG A 297 -19.21 8.42 10.43
C ARG A 297 -17.92 7.80 9.90
N TYR A 298 -17.96 7.11 8.74
CA TYR A 298 -16.85 6.31 8.25
C TYR A 298 -16.30 6.83 6.92
N PRO A 299 -14.98 7.11 6.84
CA PRO A 299 -14.32 7.46 5.58
C PRO A 299 -14.46 6.33 4.53
N THR A 300 -14.65 6.69 3.28
CA THR A 300 -14.80 5.73 2.17
C THR A 300 -13.62 4.74 2.10
N ALA A 301 -12.40 5.18 2.39
CA ALA A 301 -11.23 4.29 2.42
C ALA A 301 -11.34 3.19 3.48
N ARG A 302 -11.95 3.46 4.66
CA ARG A 302 -12.21 2.43 5.68
C ARG A 302 -13.21 1.40 5.16
N LEU A 303 -14.27 1.84 4.50
CA LEU A 303 -15.31 0.96 3.95
C LEU A 303 -14.77 0.07 2.81
N ARG A 304 -13.93 0.62 1.94
CA ARG A 304 -13.26 -0.17 0.89
C ARG A 304 -12.34 -1.24 1.47
N ARG A 305 -11.61 -0.92 2.53
CA ARG A 305 -10.76 -1.92 3.21
C ARG A 305 -11.60 -2.99 3.90
N LEU A 306 -12.69 -2.62 4.58
CA LEU A 306 -13.62 -3.59 5.17
C LEU A 306 -14.17 -4.57 4.12
N VAL A 307 -14.59 -4.08 2.97
CA VAL A 307 -15.03 -4.93 1.85
C VAL A 307 -13.93 -5.89 1.42
N LEU A 308 -12.70 -5.38 1.26
CA LEU A 308 -11.57 -6.22 0.85
C LEU A 308 -11.14 -7.21 1.93
N ASP A 309 -11.19 -6.82 3.20
CA ASP A 309 -10.95 -7.72 4.34
C ASP A 309 -12.00 -8.84 4.40
N ALA A 310 -13.25 -8.51 4.08
CA ALA A 310 -14.32 -9.52 3.99
C ALA A 310 -14.16 -10.46 2.79
N VAL A 311 -13.70 -9.97 1.66
CA VAL A 311 -13.37 -10.78 0.48
C VAL A 311 -12.21 -11.74 0.74
N LEU A 312 -11.21 -11.28 1.46
CA LEU A 312 -10.01 -12.06 1.77
C LEU A 312 -10.14 -12.89 3.05
N ASP A 313 -11.25 -12.81 3.78
CA ASP A 313 -11.44 -13.42 5.11
C ASP A 313 -10.34 -13.04 6.09
N VAL A 314 -9.99 -11.77 6.14
CA VAL A 314 -8.98 -11.28 7.09
C VAL A 314 -9.56 -11.31 8.50
N PRO A 315 -9.09 -12.19 9.40
CA PRO A 315 -9.65 -12.31 10.74
C PRO A 315 -9.29 -11.09 11.60
N ALA A 316 -10.15 -10.80 12.59
CA ALA A 316 -9.89 -9.73 13.57
C ALA A 316 -8.69 -10.04 14.48
N ALA A 317 -8.39 -11.33 14.68
CA ALA A 317 -7.30 -11.82 15.51
C ALA A 317 -6.63 -13.06 14.91
N GLY A 318 -5.47 -13.45 15.45
CA GLY A 318 -4.77 -14.68 15.04
C GLY A 318 -3.71 -14.51 13.95
N LEU A 319 -3.63 -13.33 13.31
CA LEU A 319 -2.53 -13.01 12.41
C LEU A 319 -1.39 -12.31 13.14
N PRO A 320 -0.13 -12.49 12.71
CA PRO A 320 0.98 -11.70 13.24
C PRO A 320 0.73 -10.20 13.10
N ALA A 321 1.08 -9.42 14.13
CA ALA A 321 0.91 -7.96 14.10
C ALA A 321 1.75 -7.29 13.00
N LEU A 322 2.90 -7.87 12.67
CA LEU A 322 3.83 -7.42 11.63
C LEU A 322 4.17 -8.59 10.70
N PRO A 323 4.56 -8.31 9.44
CA PRO A 323 4.97 -9.36 8.49
C PRO A 323 6.10 -10.22 9.05
N PRO A 324 5.94 -11.55 9.11
CA PRO A 324 6.93 -12.41 9.77
C PRO A 324 8.08 -12.83 8.86
N TYR A 325 8.12 -12.42 7.60
CA TYR A 325 9.14 -12.77 6.62
C TYR A 325 9.38 -11.63 5.62
N LEU A 326 10.55 -11.67 4.96
CA LEU A 326 10.95 -10.86 3.81
C LEU A 326 10.92 -11.75 2.54
N LEU A 327 9.92 -11.54 1.69
CA LEU A 327 9.88 -12.16 0.37
C LEU A 327 10.41 -11.20 -0.68
N VAL A 328 11.46 -11.58 -1.38
CA VAL A 328 12.05 -10.81 -2.49
C VAL A 328 11.27 -11.11 -3.77
N LEU A 329 10.67 -10.09 -4.36
CA LEU A 329 9.95 -10.17 -5.62
C LEU A 329 10.87 -9.94 -6.82
N GLY A 330 11.91 -9.13 -6.63
CA GLY A 330 12.90 -8.88 -7.65
C GLY A 330 14.15 -8.18 -7.12
N ALA A 331 15.26 -8.37 -7.78
CA ALA A 331 16.55 -7.80 -7.40
C ALA A 331 17.51 -7.66 -8.58
N LYS A 332 18.43 -6.69 -8.46
CA LYS A 332 19.73 -6.79 -9.15
C LYS A 332 20.56 -7.87 -8.45
N ARG A 333 21.29 -8.70 -9.20
CA ARG A 333 22.11 -9.77 -8.62
C ARG A 333 23.06 -9.28 -7.52
N SER A 334 23.61 -8.05 -7.68
CA SER A 334 24.51 -7.42 -6.72
C SER A 334 23.85 -7.08 -5.37
N ALA A 335 22.51 -6.98 -5.30
CA ALA A 335 21.77 -6.67 -4.07
C ALA A 335 21.37 -7.91 -3.26
N LEU A 336 21.38 -9.12 -3.84
CA LEU A 336 21.00 -10.35 -3.15
C LEU A 336 21.81 -10.65 -1.88
N PRO A 337 23.14 -10.39 -1.81
CA PRO A 337 23.92 -10.61 -0.58
C PRO A 337 23.41 -9.86 0.64
N LEU A 338 22.66 -8.77 0.47
CA LEU A 338 22.06 -8.01 1.58
C LEU A 338 21.08 -8.84 2.41
N LEU A 339 20.44 -9.84 1.81
CA LEU A 339 19.51 -10.74 2.50
C LEU A 339 20.16 -11.54 3.63
N LYS A 340 21.48 -11.75 3.57
CA LYS A 340 22.21 -12.46 4.63
C LYS A 340 22.21 -11.72 5.97
N HIS A 341 21.94 -10.41 5.95
CA HIS A 341 21.90 -9.55 7.11
C HIS A 341 20.48 -9.23 7.57
N ALA A 342 19.46 -9.82 6.92
CA ALA A 342 18.07 -9.63 7.30
C ALA A 342 17.82 -10.16 8.72
N LYS A 343 17.03 -9.40 9.50
CA LYS A 343 16.74 -9.71 10.91
C LYS A 343 15.54 -10.65 11.11
N ILE A 344 14.85 -10.99 10.03
CA ILE A 344 13.73 -11.95 10.00
C ILE A 344 13.96 -12.92 8.83
N PRO A 345 13.28 -14.08 8.78
CA PRO A 345 13.39 -15.02 7.65
C PRO A 345 13.25 -14.29 6.30
N ALA A 346 14.23 -14.45 5.42
CA ALA A 346 14.29 -13.76 4.14
C ALA A 346 14.61 -14.73 3.00
N GLY A 347 13.91 -14.58 1.87
CA GLY A 347 14.10 -15.47 0.73
C GLY A 347 13.45 -14.98 -0.55
N THR A 348 13.69 -15.70 -1.63
CA THR A 348 13.16 -15.43 -2.97
C THR A 348 12.00 -16.35 -3.36
N SER A 349 11.61 -17.26 -2.48
CA SER A 349 10.53 -18.24 -2.67
C SER A 349 9.66 -18.31 -1.42
N LEU A 350 8.37 -18.07 -1.58
CA LEU A 350 7.41 -18.18 -0.48
C LEU A 350 7.32 -19.64 0.02
N ALA A 351 7.29 -20.59 -0.90
CA ALA A 351 7.33 -22.02 -0.55
C ALA A 351 8.60 -22.39 0.24
N GLY A 352 9.75 -21.84 -0.16
CA GLY A 352 11.02 -22.05 0.55
C GLY A 352 11.01 -21.47 1.97
N LEU A 353 10.42 -20.28 2.17
CA LEU A 353 10.30 -19.67 3.49
C LEU A 353 9.40 -20.50 4.42
N VAL A 354 8.24 -20.94 3.94
CA VAL A 354 7.31 -21.77 4.70
C VAL A 354 7.91 -23.15 4.99
N GLY A 355 8.64 -23.73 4.03
CA GLY A 355 9.32 -25.02 4.23
C GLY A 355 10.41 -24.96 5.31
N GLN A 356 11.03 -23.81 5.53
CA GLN A 356 12.01 -23.58 6.61
C GLN A 356 11.35 -23.32 7.97
N ASP A 357 10.24 -22.61 8.01
CA ASP A 357 9.48 -22.32 9.22
C ASP A 357 7.95 -22.41 8.97
N PRO A 358 7.33 -23.53 9.35
CA PRO A 358 5.88 -23.72 9.19
C PRO A 358 4.99 -22.69 9.90
N LYS A 359 5.52 -21.95 10.88
CA LYS A 359 4.77 -20.88 11.55
C LYS A 359 4.44 -19.71 10.61
N LEU A 360 5.15 -19.61 9.50
CA LEU A 360 4.91 -18.60 8.46
C LEU A 360 3.67 -18.91 7.61
N GLN A 361 3.12 -20.14 7.67
CA GLN A 361 2.06 -20.63 6.78
C GLN A 361 0.85 -19.70 6.77
N ILE A 362 0.35 -19.29 7.93
CA ILE A 362 -0.87 -18.45 8.03
C ILE A 362 -0.68 -17.12 7.29
N ALA A 363 0.46 -16.47 7.45
CA ALA A 363 0.76 -15.21 6.76
C ALA A 363 1.00 -15.43 5.26
N ALA A 364 1.62 -16.55 4.88
CA ALA A 364 1.86 -16.93 3.49
C ALA A 364 0.55 -17.24 2.76
N ASP A 365 -0.38 -17.95 3.40
CA ASP A 365 -1.70 -18.26 2.83
C ASP A 365 -2.53 -17.00 2.60
N MET A 366 -2.49 -16.05 3.55
CA MET A 366 -3.15 -14.76 3.38
C MET A 366 -2.54 -13.95 2.22
N HIS A 367 -1.22 -13.98 2.08
CA HIS A 367 -0.52 -13.39 0.93
C HIS A 367 -0.96 -14.04 -0.38
N SER A 368 -0.93 -15.39 -0.46
CA SER A 368 -1.35 -16.13 -1.66
C SER A 368 -2.80 -15.85 -2.02
N LYS A 369 -3.70 -15.88 -1.05
CA LYS A 369 -5.13 -15.58 -1.25
C LYS A 369 -5.35 -14.20 -1.88
N ALA A 370 -4.62 -13.18 -1.44
CA ALA A 370 -4.71 -11.84 -2.02
C ALA A 370 -4.15 -11.77 -3.45
N VAL A 371 -3.06 -12.49 -3.73
CA VAL A 371 -2.53 -12.61 -5.10
C VAL A 371 -3.53 -13.32 -5.99
N ASP A 372 -4.06 -14.48 -5.57
CA ASP A 372 -5.03 -15.27 -6.32
C ASP A 372 -6.32 -14.47 -6.60
N PHE A 373 -6.82 -13.74 -5.62
CA PHE A 373 -7.94 -12.83 -5.83
C PHE A 373 -7.64 -11.79 -6.92
N SER A 374 -6.43 -11.20 -6.91
CA SER A 374 -6.05 -10.24 -7.95
C SER A 374 -5.94 -10.86 -9.34
N LEU A 375 -5.62 -12.16 -9.44
CA LEU A 375 -5.52 -12.89 -10.70
C LEU A 375 -6.90 -13.21 -11.30
N LEU A 376 -7.91 -13.43 -10.46
CA LEU A 376 -9.30 -13.55 -10.88
C LEU A 376 -9.86 -12.25 -11.47
N CYS A 377 -9.36 -11.11 -11.00
CA CYS A 377 -9.78 -9.79 -11.45
C CYS A 377 -9.10 -9.30 -12.74
N ARG A 378 -8.44 -10.16 -13.53
CA ARG A 378 -7.79 -9.80 -14.79
C ARG A 378 -8.71 -10.00 -15.99
N TYR A 379 -8.52 -9.21 -17.08
CA TYR A 379 -9.26 -9.45 -18.34
C TYR A 379 -9.10 -10.90 -18.81
N LYS A 380 -7.91 -11.48 -18.67
CA LYS A 380 -7.69 -12.92 -18.81
C LYS A 380 -7.35 -13.49 -17.45
N ILE A 381 -8.27 -14.26 -16.88
CA ILE A 381 -8.06 -14.93 -15.59
C ILE A 381 -6.78 -15.78 -15.65
N GLN A 382 -5.97 -15.67 -14.60
CA GLN A 382 -4.73 -16.42 -14.46
C GLN A 382 -4.93 -17.57 -13.44
N PRO A 383 -4.14 -18.65 -13.54
CA PRO A 383 -4.16 -19.73 -12.55
C PRO A 383 -3.83 -19.23 -11.14
N MET A 384 -4.39 -19.88 -10.12
CA MET A 384 -4.07 -19.64 -8.71
C MET A 384 -2.72 -20.24 -8.30
N GLY A 385 -2.23 -19.86 -7.11
CA GLY A 385 -0.99 -20.39 -6.52
C GLY A 385 0.27 -19.65 -6.97
N LEU A 386 0.12 -18.54 -7.71
CA LEU A 386 1.27 -17.82 -8.27
C LEU A 386 2.22 -17.30 -7.18
N ALA A 387 1.73 -16.93 -5.99
CA ALA A 387 2.60 -16.47 -4.90
C ALA A 387 3.62 -17.53 -4.45
N TYR A 388 3.28 -18.83 -4.56
CA TYR A 388 4.16 -19.94 -4.21
C TYR A 388 5.05 -20.39 -5.36
N THR A 389 4.64 -20.18 -6.62
CA THR A 389 5.30 -20.69 -7.81
C THR A 389 6.08 -19.65 -8.61
N ALA A 390 5.84 -18.35 -8.34
CA ALA A 390 6.53 -17.28 -9.04
C ALA A 390 8.03 -17.27 -8.77
N HIS A 391 8.80 -17.05 -9.81
CA HIS A 391 10.25 -16.86 -9.72
C HIS A 391 10.56 -15.38 -9.48
N VAL A 392 11.59 -15.15 -8.66
CA VAL A 392 12.13 -13.79 -8.45
C VAL A 392 12.59 -13.18 -9.77
N VAL A 393 12.25 -11.91 -9.97
CA VAL A 393 12.74 -11.14 -11.14
C VAL A 393 14.19 -10.74 -10.90
N LEU A 394 15.10 -11.21 -11.73
CA LEU A 394 16.54 -10.86 -11.64
C LEU A 394 16.95 -9.98 -12.83
N LEU A 395 17.72 -8.92 -12.53
CA LEU A 395 18.42 -8.08 -13.50
C LEU A 395 19.94 -8.13 -13.29
#